data_ddf2dedb75090d576bbd22d8d838560c
#
_entry.id   ddf2dedb75090d576bbd22d8d838560c
#
_cell.length_a   1.000
_cell.length_b   1.000
_cell.length_c   1.000
_cell.angle_alpha   90.00
_cell.angle_beta   90.00
_cell.angle_gamma   90.00
#
_symmetry.space_group_name_H-M   'P 1'
#
loop_
_entity.id
_entity.type
_entity.pdbx_description
1 polymer ?
#
loop_
_entity_poly.entity_id
_entity_poly.type
_entity_poly.pdbx_seq_one_letter_code
_entity_poly.pdbx_strand_id
1 'polypeptide(L)'
;MIKFSFTSEWKDLKKFENLSLDKKQIVFYAENLASFNHFKLLIEELINNLNITICYVTSIKNDKIFQIKNDKINSFYIGDGAARTKFFLTLKTIALIMDMPDLERFHIKRSKIYPVHYIYLFHSMFSTHSYLRKGALDDFDTIFCVGEHHINEIRETEKIYSLKQKNLIKYGYGRLDLLLSEREKYNSKINKKLVIVTPSYGKNNLLETCGIELIDILLKSDFQVILRPHFKILKDSKKLIDEIKKKFSKNRNFVLVKGVINPEDFHSSISMITDWSGIGLEYAFTTENKVIFIDVPQKIINTEFERLSIEPIEKSIRNKVGNVISSENLEIIPRLIYEKNEISEINSIRESIVFNVNKSAKIGADILKKIISNGKLENG
;
A
#
# COMPACT_ATOMS: atom_id res chain seq x y z
N MET A 1 37.81 -15.82 24.87
CA MET A 1 36.36 -16.12 24.77
C MET A 1 35.71 -14.97 24.00
N ILE A 2 35.45 -15.16 22.70
CA ILE A 2 34.81 -14.14 21.85
C ILE A 2 33.34 -14.04 22.32
N LYS A 3 32.98 -12.94 22.98
CA LYS A 3 31.57 -12.64 23.30
C LYS A 3 30.86 -12.34 21.96
N PHE A 4 30.19 -13.33 21.38
CA PHE A 4 29.19 -13.07 20.32
C PHE A 4 28.08 -12.25 20.94
N SER A 5 28.11 -10.93 20.79
CA SER A 5 26.97 -10.10 21.11
C SER A 5 25.95 -10.34 20.01
N PHE A 6 24.85 -11.01 20.34
CA PHE A 6 23.71 -11.12 19.42
C PHE A 6 23.28 -9.73 18.95
N THR A 7 23.12 -9.56 17.63
CA THR A 7 22.56 -8.33 17.06
C THR A 7 21.13 -8.10 17.57
N SER A 8 20.60 -6.88 17.40
CA SER A 8 19.25 -6.53 17.86
C SER A 8 18.18 -7.49 17.28
N GLU A 9 18.36 -7.90 16.02
CA GLU A 9 17.45 -8.80 15.30
C GLU A 9 17.33 -10.17 15.98
N TRP A 10 18.46 -10.75 16.38
CA TRP A 10 18.49 -12.04 17.05
C TRP A 10 17.95 -11.97 18.48
N LYS A 11 18.17 -10.84 19.18
CA LYS A 11 17.61 -10.63 20.51
C LYS A 11 16.08 -10.56 20.45
N ASP A 12 15.54 -9.81 19.50
CA ASP A 12 14.10 -9.64 19.36
C ASP A 12 13.44 -10.93 18.80
N LEU A 13 14.09 -11.64 17.88
CA LEU A 13 13.62 -12.95 17.45
C LEU A 13 13.50 -13.91 18.64
N LYS A 14 14.51 -13.99 19.52
CA LYS A 14 14.47 -14.84 20.71
C LYS A 14 13.37 -14.42 21.70
N LYS A 15 13.12 -13.11 21.87
CA LYS A 15 11.99 -12.63 22.68
C LYS A 15 10.65 -13.09 22.08
N PHE A 16 10.47 -12.99 20.76
CA PHE A 16 9.27 -13.47 20.07
C PHE A 16 9.10 -14.98 20.23
N GLU A 17 10.16 -15.76 20.02
CA GLU A 17 10.13 -17.24 20.17
C GLU A 17 9.67 -17.64 21.58
N ASN A 18 10.12 -16.93 22.61
CA ASN A 18 9.82 -17.20 24.01
C ASN A 18 8.41 -16.77 24.47
N LEU A 19 7.67 -16.00 23.65
CA LEU A 19 6.29 -15.67 23.98
C LEU A 19 5.41 -16.94 24.00
N SER A 20 4.49 -16.98 24.96
CA SER A 20 3.41 -17.97 24.97
C SER A 20 2.49 -17.79 23.75
N LEU A 21 1.85 -18.85 23.30
CA LEU A 21 1.04 -18.85 22.10
C LEU A 21 -0.15 -17.87 22.19
N ASP A 22 -0.76 -17.72 23.37
CA ASP A 22 -1.84 -16.78 23.64
C ASP A 22 -1.45 -15.32 23.36
N LYS A 23 -0.17 -14.95 23.54
CA LYS A 23 0.36 -13.60 23.25
C LYS A 23 0.76 -13.39 21.80
N LYS A 24 0.85 -14.45 20.99
CA LYS A 24 1.27 -14.39 19.58
C LYS A 24 0.35 -15.15 18.63
N GLN A 25 -0.95 -15.16 18.92
CA GLN A 25 -1.95 -15.80 18.04
C GLN A 25 -2.07 -15.07 16.70
N ILE A 26 -1.94 -13.75 16.69
CA ILE A 26 -2.00 -12.89 15.51
C ILE A 26 -0.66 -12.17 15.38
N VAL A 27 -0.02 -12.34 14.24
CA VAL A 27 1.23 -11.68 13.89
C VAL A 27 1.03 -10.82 12.64
N PHE A 28 1.40 -9.55 12.72
CA PHE A 28 1.55 -8.68 11.55
C PHE A 28 3.01 -8.63 11.15
N TYR A 29 3.31 -8.78 9.87
CA TYR A 29 4.65 -8.61 9.34
C TYR A 29 4.74 -7.43 8.39
N ALA A 30 5.70 -6.53 8.66
CA ALA A 30 5.98 -5.35 7.86
C ALA A 30 7.39 -5.38 7.27
N GLU A 31 7.52 -5.21 5.98
CA GLU A 31 8.81 -5.14 5.28
C GLU A 31 9.18 -3.71 4.86
N ASN A 32 8.25 -2.76 4.91
CA ASN A 32 8.48 -1.38 4.53
C ASN A 32 7.72 -0.39 5.43
N LEU A 33 8.12 0.88 5.40
CA LEU A 33 7.53 1.93 6.23
C LEU A 33 6.04 2.22 5.97
N ALA A 34 5.53 1.84 4.80
CA ALA A 34 4.13 2.07 4.44
C ALA A 34 3.20 1.00 5.04
N SER A 35 3.72 -0.21 5.32
CA SER A 35 2.93 -1.35 5.81
C SER A 35 2.12 -1.01 7.06
N PHE A 36 2.68 -0.23 7.98
CA PHE A 36 1.95 0.20 9.18
C PHE A 36 0.64 0.91 8.87
N ASN A 37 0.61 1.75 7.82
CA ASN A 37 -0.60 2.48 7.44
C ASN A 37 -1.70 1.56 6.88
N HIS A 38 -1.34 0.41 6.31
CA HIS A 38 -2.30 -0.59 5.85
C HIS A 38 -2.90 -1.38 7.01
N PHE A 39 -2.13 -1.60 8.07
CA PHE A 39 -2.53 -2.41 9.23
C PHE A 39 -3.16 -1.61 10.35
N LYS A 40 -2.91 -0.30 10.44
CA LYS A 40 -3.17 0.54 11.60
C LYS A 40 -4.59 0.38 12.14
N LEU A 41 -5.61 0.64 11.33
CA LEU A 41 -7.00 0.57 11.79
C LEU A 41 -7.42 -0.85 12.20
N LEU A 42 -6.92 -1.87 11.51
CA LEU A 42 -7.18 -3.27 11.86
C LEU A 42 -6.53 -3.63 13.22
N ILE A 43 -5.30 -3.16 13.46
CA ILE A 43 -4.63 -3.33 14.75
C ILE A 43 -5.41 -2.61 15.85
N GLU A 44 -5.80 -1.35 15.63
CA GLU A 44 -6.60 -0.57 16.58
C GLU A 44 -7.93 -1.24 16.92
N GLU A 45 -8.63 -1.81 15.93
CA GLU A 45 -9.87 -2.55 16.14
C GLU A 45 -9.66 -3.81 16.99
N LEU A 46 -8.61 -4.59 16.71
CA LEU A 46 -8.27 -5.80 17.46
C LEU A 46 -7.96 -5.49 18.94
N ILE A 47 -7.14 -4.47 19.19
CA ILE A 47 -6.67 -4.19 20.57
C ILE A 47 -7.70 -3.43 21.39
N ASN A 48 -8.41 -2.44 20.80
CA ASN A 48 -9.30 -1.56 21.55
C ASN A 48 -10.70 -2.15 21.70
N ASN A 49 -11.26 -2.75 20.63
CA ASN A 49 -12.64 -3.21 20.61
C ASN A 49 -12.77 -4.70 20.92
N LEU A 50 -11.83 -5.53 20.48
CA LEU A 50 -11.87 -6.98 20.72
C LEU A 50 -10.95 -7.43 21.85
N ASN A 51 -10.16 -6.54 22.43
CA ASN A 51 -9.23 -6.83 23.54
C ASN A 51 -8.20 -7.94 23.22
N ILE A 52 -7.78 -8.04 21.95
CA ILE A 52 -6.86 -9.06 21.46
C ILE A 52 -5.42 -8.52 21.45
N THR A 53 -4.49 -9.28 22.04
CA THR A 53 -3.06 -9.00 21.96
C THR A 53 -2.50 -9.43 20.61
N ILE A 54 -1.67 -8.59 19.99
CA ILE A 54 -1.01 -8.87 18.74
C ILE A 54 0.52 -8.81 18.84
N CYS A 55 1.18 -9.46 17.90
CA CYS A 55 2.59 -9.23 17.64
C CYS A 55 2.75 -8.44 16.34
N TYR A 56 3.65 -7.46 16.35
CA TYR A 56 4.06 -6.73 15.17
C TYR A 56 5.54 -6.98 14.92
N VAL A 57 5.86 -7.67 13.85
CA VAL A 57 7.23 -8.05 13.47
C VAL A 57 7.63 -7.25 12.25
N THR A 58 8.77 -6.58 12.30
CA THR A 58 9.18 -5.69 11.22
C THR A 58 10.63 -5.88 10.81
N SER A 59 10.89 -5.70 9.52
CA SER A 59 12.25 -5.61 8.96
C SER A 59 12.81 -4.18 9.01
N ILE A 60 12.06 -3.21 9.53
CA ILE A 60 12.42 -1.79 9.55
C ILE A 60 12.87 -1.38 10.95
N LYS A 61 14.16 -0.99 11.07
CA LYS A 61 14.76 -0.63 12.37
C LYS A 61 14.06 0.53 13.07
N ASN A 62 13.61 1.52 12.31
CA ASN A 62 12.95 2.73 12.83
C ASN A 62 11.46 2.74 12.45
N ASP A 63 10.79 1.60 12.58
CA ASP A 63 9.35 1.50 12.34
C ASP A 63 8.58 2.32 13.38
N LYS A 64 7.49 2.98 12.95
CA LYS A 64 6.62 3.79 13.80
C LYS A 64 6.00 2.99 14.95
N ILE A 65 5.83 1.69 14.78
CA ILE A 65 5.27 0.80 15.80
C ILE A 65 6.04 0.88 17.13
N PHE A 66 7.36 1.09 17.08
CA PHE A 66 8.19 1.19 18.30
C PHE A 66 7.93 2.44 19.14
N GLN A 67 7.22 3.43 18.58
CA GLN A 67 6.82 4.65 19.29
C GLN A 67 5.46 4.48 19.98
N ILE A 68 4.71 3.42 19.65
CA ILE A 68 3.38 3.14 20.20
C ILE A 68 3.54 2.38 21.51
N LYS A 69 3.14 3.00 22.60
CA LYS A 69 3.11 2.36 23.93
C LYS A 69 1.72 1.78 24.17
N ASN A 70 1.59 0.48 24.00
CA ASN A 70 0.36 -0.26 24.28
C ASN A 70 0.74 -1.68 24.74
N ASP A 71 0.23 -2.14 25.86
CA ASP A 71 0.53 -3.43 26.47
C ASP A 71 0.01 -4.64 25.67
N LYS A 72 -0.89 -4.39 24.72
CA LYS A 72 -1.42 -5.41 23.79
C LYS A 72 -0.65 -5.48 22.47
N ILE A 73 0.38 -4.69 22.27
CA ILE A 73 1.25 -4.72 21.09
C ILE A 73 2.64 -5.17 21.51
N ASN A 74 3.02 -6.37 21.07
CA ASN A 74 4.38 -6.87 21.21
C ASN A 74 5.13 -6.62 19.88
N SER A 75 6.07 -5.67 19.86
CA SER A 75 6.79 -5.30 18.64
C SER A 75 8.22 -5.83 18.62
N PHE A 76 8.67 -6.35 17.45
CA PHE A 76 9.97 -7.00 17.28
C PHE A 76 10.64 -6.57 15.97
N TYR A 77 11.92 -6.25 16.05
CA TYR A 77 12.75 -5.98 14.89
C TYR A 77 13.57 -7.22 14.51
N ILE A 78 13.39 -7.73 13.29
CA ILE A 78 14.09 -8.92 12.79
C ILE A 78 15.03 -8.65 11.61
N GLY A 79 15.11 -7.39 11.13
CA GLY A 79 15.92 -7.02 9.98
C GLY A 79 15.52 -7.72 8.68
N ASP A 80 16.44 -7.77 7.71
CA ASP A 80 16.23 -8.36 6.39
C ASP A 80 17.18 -9.55 6.08
N GLY A 81 17.91 -10.02 7.09
CA GLY A 81 18.92 -11.08 6.98
C GLY A 81 18.48 -12.44 7.54
N ALA A 82 19.45 -13.14 8.15
CA ALA A 82 19.28 -14.51 8.64
C ALA A 82 18.23 -14.65 9.75
N ALA A 83 18.07 -13.64 10.60
CA ALA A 83 17.03 -13.66 11.64
C ALA A 83 15.63 -13.69 11.04
N ARG A 84 15.37 -12.90 9.97
CA ARG A 84 14.10 -12.94 9.22
C ARG A 84 13.86 -14.31 8.59
N THR A 85 14.87 -14.87 7.94
CA THR A 85 14.76 -16.20 7.33
C THR A 85 14.38 -17.25 8.37
N LYS A 86 15.07 -17.25 9.52
CA LYS A 86 14.74 -18.16 10.62
C LYS A 86 13.32 -17.93 11.14
N PHE A 87 12.92 -16.67 11.36
CA PHE A 87 11.57 -16.31 11.81
C PHE A 87 10.50 -16.99 10.96
N PHE A 88 10.56 -16.82 9.63
CA PHE A 88 9.55 -17.42 8.74
C PHE A 88 9.58 -18.94 8.76
N LEU A 89 10.74 -19.57 8.69
CA LEU A 89 10.86 -21.02 8.65
C LEU A 89 10.37 -21.72 9.93
N THR A 90 10.44 -21.03 11.08
CA THR A 90 10.10 -21.58 12.39
C THR A 90 8.93 -20.87 13.06
N LEU A 91 8.21 -20.01 12.33
CA LEU A 91 7.10 -19.22 12.86
C LEU A 91 6.05 -20.12 13.51
N LYS A 92 5.76 -19.83 14.77
CA LYS A 92 4.70 -20.45 15.56
C LYS A 92 3.66 -19.40 15.94
N THR A 93 2.56 -19.37 15.19
CA THR A 93 1.41 -18.48 15.39
C THR A 93 0.18 -19.14 14.79
N ILE A 94 -1.02 -18.67 15.11
CA ILE A 94 -2.24 -19.11 14.42
C ILE A 94 -2.36 -18.41 13.08
N ALA A 95 -2.22 -17.07 13.04
CA ALA A 95 -2.36 -16.28 11.82
C ALA A 95 -1.22 -15.30 11.64
N LEU A 96 -0.71 -15.22 10.41
CA LEU A 96 0.21 -14.16 9.95
C LEU A 96 -0.49 -13.31 8.90
N ILE A 97 -0.51 -11.98 9.13
CA ILE A 97 -1.03 -10.98 8.19
C ILE A 97 0.14 -10.20 7.62
N MET A 98 0.18 -10.05 6.31
CA MET A 98 1.19 -9.22 5.64
C MET A 98 0.64 -8.56 4.36
N ASP A 99 1.26 -7.46 3.96
CA ASP A 99 0.96 -6.71 2.75
C ASP A 99 1.99 -6.95 1.63
N MET A 100 2.92 -7.88 1.88
CA MET A 100 3.91 -8.32 0.89
C MET A 100 3.40 -9.53 0.13
N PRO A 101 3.30 -9.46 -1.21
CA PRO A 101 3.00 -10.61 -2.06
C PRO A 101 4.22 -11.55 -2.18
N ASP A 102 4.14 -12.53 -3.05
CA ASP A 102 5.27 -13.42 -3.39
C ASP A 102 5.70 -14.38 -2.25
N LEU A 103 4.75 -14.78 -1.37
CA LEU A 103 4.98 -15.85 -0.39
C LEU A 103 5.48 -17.11 -1.11
N GLU A 104 6.47 -17.82 -0.56
CA GLU A 104 7.18 -18.96 -1.13
C GLU A 104 8.03 -18.68 -2.38
N ARG A 105 7.98 -17.45 -2.95
CA ARG A 105 8.73 -17.14 -4.19
C ARG A 105 10.18 -16.72 -3.93
N PHE A 106 10.40 -15.89 -2.90
CA PHE A 106 11.73 -15.34 -2.59
C PHE A 106 12.18 -15.73 -1.19
N HIS A 107 12.45 -14.75 -0.36
CA HIS A 107 12.99 -14.91 1.00
C HIS A 107 11.91 -15.16 2.06
N ILE A 108 10.65 -14.83 1.77
CA ILE A 108 9.53 -15.10 2.68
C ILE A 108 8.98 -16.48 2.37
N LYS A 109 9.11 -17.39 3.34
CA LYS A 109 8.68 -18.79 3.22
C LYS A 109 7.61 -19.10 4.26
N ARG A 110 6.75 -20.07 3.96
CA ARG A 110 5.82 -20.62 4.96
C ARG A 110 6.61 -21.36 6.05
N SER A 111 6.08 -21.36 7.28
CA SER A 111 6.66 -22.15 8.36
C SER A 111 6.77 -23.63 7.94
N LYS A 112 7.94 -24.22 8.19
CA LYS A 112 8.17 -25.66 7.91
C LYS A 112 7.81 -26.56 9.09
N ILE A 113 7.48 -25.96 10.24
CA ILE A 113 7.29 -26.67 11.50
C ILE A 113 5.84 -26.59 11.96
N TYR A 114 5.18 -25.46 11.78
CA TYR A 114 3.85 -25.21 12.34
C TYR A 114 2.83 -24.84 11.25
N PRO A 115 1.55 -25.26 11.42
CA PRO A 115 0.46 -24.93 10.51
C PRO A 115 0.01 -23.49 10.75
N VAL A 116 0.66 -22.53 10.10
CA VAL A 116 0.31 -21.11 10.18
C VAL A 116 -0.68 -20.74 9.08
N HIS A 117 -1.72 -19.99 9.41
CA HIS A 117 -2.67 -19.43 8.46
C HIS A 117 -2.16 -18.10 7.91
N TYR A 118 -1.86 -18.02 6.62
CA TYR A 118 -1.27 -16.86 5.96
C TYR A 118 -2.34 -16.01 5.28
N ILE A 119 -2.38 -14.74 5.65
CA ILE A 119 -3.38 -13.77 5.17
C ILE A 119 -2.66 -12.66 4.41
N TYR A 120 -3.08 -12.45 3.16
CA TYR A 120 -2.63 -11.29 2.38
C TYR A 120 -3.60 -10.13 2.53
N LEU A 121 -3.09 -8.95 2.87
CA LEU A 121 -3.82 -7.70 2.91
C LEU A 121 -3.27 -6.77 1.84
N PHE A 122 -4.13 -6.27 0.94
CA PHE A 122 -3.68 -5.45 -0.17
C PHE A 122 -3.11 -4.10 0.26
N HIS A 123 -2.01 -3.71 -0.37
CA HIS A 123 -1.36 -2.40 -0.25
C HIS A 123 -1.65 -1.47 -1.43
N SER A 124 -2.55 -1.86 -2.33
CA SER A 124 -3.00 -1.10 -3.49
C SER A 124 -4.40 -1.54 -3.89
N MET A 125 -5.16 -0.65 -4.54
CA MET A 125 -6.47 -0.94 -5.11
C MET A 125 -6.40 -1.44 -6.57
N PHE A 126 -5.20 -1.53 -7.16
CA PHE A 126 -4.98 -1.96 -8.54
C PHE A 126 -5.22 -3.45 -8.74
N SER A 127 -5.34 -3.84 -9.99
CA SER A 127 -5.59 -5.24 -10.38
C SER A 127 -4.50 -6.19 -9.88
N THR A 128 -4.89 -7.43 -9.63
CA THR A 128 -3.96 -8.48 -9.18
C THR A 128 -3.17 -9.07 -10.35
N HIS A 129 -3.82 -9.26 -11.49
CA HIS A 129 -3.26 -10.01 -12.61
C HIS A 129 -2.28 -9.22 -13.48
N SER A 130 -2.37 -7.88 -13.55
CA SER A 130 -1.40 -7.06 -14.28
C SER A 130 -0.31 -6.50 -13.37
N TYR A 131 -0.65 -6.14 -12.13
CA TYR A 131 0.20 -5.39 -11.20
C TYR A 131 1.04 -6.25 -10.27
N LEU A 132 0.63 -7.49 -10.00
CA LEU A 132 1.41 -8.46 -9.26
C LEU A 132 2.09 -9.45 -10.21
N ARG A 133 3.18 -10.08 -9.75
CA ARG A 133 3.80 -11.17 -10.51
C ARG A 133 2.87 -12.36 -10.60
N LYS A 134 3.01 -13.15 -11.65
CA LYS A 134 2.35 -14.46 -11.75
C LYS A 134 2.69 -15.30 -10.52
N GLY A 135 1.67 -15.82 -9.88
CA GLY A 135 1.80 -16.66 -8.68
C GLY A 135 2.06 -15.92 -7.38
N ALA A 136 2.00 -14.59 -7.38
CA ALA A 136 2.29 -13.77 -6.20
C ALA A 136 1.35 -14.02 -5.01
N LEU A 137 0.14 -14.52 -5.29
CA LEU A 137 -0.89 -14.80 -4.28
C LEU A 137 -1.12 -16.31 -4.04
N ASP A 138 -0.43 -17.20 -4.76
CA ASP A 138 -0.77 -18.63 -4.81
C ASP A 138 -0.68 -19.32 -3.46
N ASP A 139 0.28 -18.93 -2.64
CA ASP A 139 0.62 -19.59 -1.39
C ASP A 139 -0.06 -19.00 -0.14
N PHE A 140 -1.00 -18.06 -0.31
CA PHE A 140 -1.82 -17.53 0.78
C PHE A 140 -3.08 -18.40 1.00
N ASP A 141 -3.52 -18.50 2.25
CA ASP A 141 -4.74 -19.24 2.63
C ASP A 141 -5.98 -18.33 2.52
N THR A 142 -5.85 -17.06 2.93
CA THR A 142 -6.92 -16.05 2.88
C THR A 142 -6.41 -14.76 2.26
N ILE A 143 -7.26 -14.11 1.48
CA ILE A 143 -6.98 -12.81 0.87
C ILE A 143 -8.07 -11.81 1.26
N PHE A 144 -7.66 -10.68 1.81
CA PHE A 144 -8.52 -9.56 2.14
C PHE A 144 -8.69 -8.66 0.90
N CYS A 145 -9.72 -8.93 0.10
CA CYS A 145 -9.98 -8.27 -1.17
C CYS A 145 -10.51 -6.85 -0.99
N VAL A 146 -10.00 -5.92 -1.81
CA VAL A 146 -10.43 -4.52 -1.80
C VAL A 146 -11.81 -4.36 -2.40
N GLY A 147 -12.08 -5.01 -3.52
CA GLY A 147 -13.31 -4.90 -4.28
C GLY A 147 -13.60 -6.15 -5.10
N GLU A 148 -14.71 -6.11 -5.85
CA GLU A 148 -15.16 -7.25 -6.67
C GLU A 148 -14.14 -7.61 -7.77
N HIS A 149 -13.41 -6.63 -8.30
CA HIS A 149 -12.36 -6.86 -9.29
C HIS A 149 -11.30 -7.85 -8.77
N HIS A 150 -10.83 -7.73 -7.52
CA HIS A 150 -9.88 -8.67 -6.93
C HIS A 150 -10.46 -10.08 -6.85
N ILE A 151 -11.72 -10.21 -6.46
CA ILE A 151 -12.38 -11.53 -6.38
C ILE A 151 -12.44 -12.19 -7.76
N ASN A 152 -12.91 -11.46 -8.76
CA ASN A 152 -13.07 -11.96 -10.12
C ASN A 152 -11.71 -12.36 -10.73
N GLU A 153 -10.70 -11.52 -10.59
CA GLU A 153 -9.36 -11.77 -11.10
C GLU A 153 -8.69 -12.98 -10.43
N ILE A 154 -8.82 -13.11 -9.10
CA ILE A 154 -8.23 -14.24 -8.36
C ILE A 154 -8.97 -15.52 -8.73
N ARG A 155 -10.29 -15.54 -8.80
CA ARG A 155 -11.07 -16.72 -9.20
C ARG A 155 -10.75 -17.16 -10.62
N GLU A 156 -10.63 -16.23 -11.56
CA GLU A 156 -10.26 -16.58 -12.93
C GLU A 156 -8.80 -17.08 -13.00
N THR A 157 -7.88 -16.49 -12.24
CA THR A 157 -6.50 -16.98 -12.11
C THR A 157 -6.48 -18.41 -11.56
N GLU A 158 -7.23 -18.68 -10.50
CA GLU A 158 -7.33 -20.03 -9.91
C GLU A 158 -7.85 -21.05 -10.93
N LYS A 159 -8.83 -20.69 -11.74
CA LYS A 159 -9.40 -21.53 -12.79
C LYS A 159 -8.40 -21.80 -13.92
N ILE A 160 -7.78 -20.74 -14.47
CA ILE A 160 -6.84 -20.85 -15.62
C ILE A 160 -5.62 -21.69 -15.25
N TYR A 161 -5.10 -21.53 -14.04
CA TYR A 161 -3.89 -22.23 -13.60
C TYR A 161 -4.17 -23.45 -12.71
N SER A 162 -5.44 -23.88 -12.58
CA SER A 162 -5.86 -25.03 -11.75
C SER A 162 -5.33 -24.98 -10.32
N LEU A 163 -5.40 -23.80 -9.70
CA LEU A 163 -4.89 -23.55 -8.35
C LEU A 163 -5.94 -23.93 -7.29
N LYS A 164 -5.47 -24.24 -6.08
CA LYS A 164 -6.35 -24.39 -4.92
C LYS A 164 -7.08 -23.07 -4.66
N GLN A 165 -8.39 -23.14 -4.46
CA GLN A 165 -9.19 -21.97 -4.10
C GLN A 165 -8.78 -21.42 -2.73
N LYS A 166 -8.61 -20.12 -2.67
CA LYS A 166 -8.33 -19.33 -1.47
C LYS A 166 -9.61 -18.85 -0.82
N ASN A 167 -9.54 -18.57 0.46
CA ASN A 167 -10.62 -17.88 1.14
C ASN A 167 -10.55 -16.38 0.81
N LEU A 168 -11.52 -15.87 0.03
CA LEU A 168 -11.59 -14.46 -0.38
C LEU A 168 -12.58 -13.71 0.50
N ILE A 169 -12.11 -12.70 1.21
CA ILE A 169 -12.90 -11.89 2.12
C ILE A 169 -13.18 -10.53 1.48
N LYS A 170 -14.44 -10.13 1.40
CA LYS A 170 -14.86 -8.77 1.03
C LYS A 170 -14.47 -7.81 2.16
N TYR A 171 -13.20 -7.39 2.16
CA TYR A 171 -12.60 -6.63 3.26
C TYR A 171 -12.74 -5.12 3.06
N GLY A 172 -12.34 -4.62 1.91
CA GLY A 172 -12.19 -3.20 1.63
C GLY A 172 -10.72 -2.77 1.60
N TYR A 173 -10.43 -1.53 1.96
CA TYR A 173 -9.08 -0.99 1.92
C TYR A 173 -8.77 -0.13 3.15
N GLY A 174 -8.13 -0.71 4.16
CA GLY A 174 -7.84 -0.06 5.44
C GLY A 174 -7.03 1.23 5.31
N ARG A 175 -6.17 1.34 4.29
CA ARG A 175 -5.44 2.59 4.01
C ARG A 175 -6.38 3.72 3.56
N LEU A 176 -7.41 3.43 2.76
CA LEU A 176 -8.41 4.40 2.36
C LEU A 176 -9.25 4.84 3.56
N ASP A 177 -9.69 3.90 4.38
CA ASP A 177 -10.46 4.20 5.59
C ASP A 177 -9.67 5.12 6.53
N LEU A 178 -8.36 4.90 6.68
CA LEU A 178 -7.47 5.77 7.44
C LEU A 178 -7.41 7.19 6.85
N LEU A 179 -7.24 7.30 5.54
CA LEU A 179 -7.21 8.60 4.86
C LEU A 179 -8.54 9.35 5.01
N LEU A 180 -9.67 8.64 4.87
CA LEU A 180 -10.99 9.23 5.05
C LEU A 180 -11.21 9.73 6.48
N SER A 181 -10.74 8.98 7.49
CA SER A 181 -10.82 9.41 8.89
C SER A 181 -9.97 10.65 9.21
N GLU A 182 -8.92 10.88 8.44
CA GLU A 182 -8.05 12.05 8.57
C GLU A 182 -8.60 13.28 7.83
N ARG A 183 -9.47 13.08 6.83
CA ARG A 183 -10.00 14.15 5.95
C ARG A 183 -10.63 15.31 6.72
N GLU A 184 -11.46 15.02 7.72
CA GLU A 184 -12.17 16.05 8.50
C GLU A 184 -11.20 17.01 9.21
N LYS A 185 -10.01 16.55 9.58
CA LYS A 185 -8.99 17.36 10.26
C LYS A 185 -8.38 18.43 9.35
N TYR A 186 -8.38 18.19 8.03
CA TYR A 186 -7.66 19.00 7.04
C TYR A 186 -8.58 19.71 6.03
N ASN A 187 -9.87 19.39 6.00
CA ASN A 187 -10.83 19.84 4.97
C ASN A 187 -11.06 21.38 4.95
N SER A 188 -10.67 22.10 6.01
CA SER A 188 -10.92 23.55 6.13
C SER A 188 -9.88 24.43 5.43
N LYS A 189 -8.85 23.88 4.79
CA LYS A 189 -7.69 24.63 4.29
C LYS A 189 -7.23 24.18 2.89
N ILE A 190 -8.13 24.13 1.91
CA ILE A 190 -7.71 23.83 0.54
C ILE A 190 -6.74 24.93 0.04
N ASN A 191 -5.51 24.53 -0.24
CA ASN A 191 -4.52 25.38 -0.90
C ASN A 191 -4.72 25.29 -2.43
N LYS A 192 -5.41 26.28 -3.00
CA LYS A 192 -5.75 26.32 -4.43
C LYS A 192 -4.54 26.38 -5.37
N LYS A 193 -3.33 26.49 -4.84
CA LYS A 193 -2.09 26.51 -5.62
C LYS A 193 -1.25 25.26 -5.43
N LEU A 194 -1.55 24.39 -4.45
CA LEU A 194 -0.75 23.23 -4.15
C LEU A 194 -1.12 22.04 -5.04
N VAL A 195 -0.14 21.56 -5.81
CA VAL A 195 -0.24 20.37 -6.66
C VAL A 195 0.79 19.34 -6.24
N ILE A 196 0.38 18.09 -6.16
CA ILE A 196 1.25 16.96 -5.82
C ILE A 196 1.53 16.14 -7.06
N VAL A 197 2.82 15.92 -7.37
CA VAL A 197 3.26 15.06 -8.49
C VAL A 197 3.84 13.77 -7.93
N THR A 198 3.21 12.63 -8.28
CA THR A 198 3.54 11.31 -7.70
C THR A 198 3.78 10.26 -8.79
N PRO A 199 4.95 10.29 -9.46
CA PRO A 199 5.27 9.31 -10.50
C PRO A 199 5.36 7.89 -9.94
N SER A 200 4.87 6.91 -10.70
CA SER A 200 5.09 5.49 -10.43
C SER A 200 6.55 5.11 -10.72
N TYR A 201 6.99 3.95 -10.24
CA TYR A 201 8.32 3.42 -10.59
C TYR A 201 8.25 2.52 -11.84
N GLY A 202 9.38 2.31 -12.48
CA GLY A 202 9.52 1.53 -13.70
C GLY A 202 10.08 2.38 -14.84
N LYS A 203 10.35 1.75 -15.97
CA LYS A 203 10.82 2.45 -17.17
C LYS A 203 9.70 3.28 -17.79
N ASN A 204 10.07 4.38 -18.42
CA ASN A 204 9.14 5.28 -19.12
C ASN A 204 8.00 5.80 -18.22
N ASN A 205 8.26 5.96 -16.91
CA ASN A 205 7.30 6.59 -16.01
C ASN A 205 7.20 8.10 -16.30
N LEU A 206 6.19 8.75 -15.72
CA LEU A 206 5.93 10.17 -15.89
C LEU A 206 7.20 11.04 -15.71
N LEU A 207 8.02 10.74 -14.70
CA LEU A 207 9.18 11.55 -14.39
C LEU A 207 10.27 11.44 -15.46
N GLU A 208 10.47 10.24 -16.01
CA GLU A 208 11.44 9.97 -17.07
C GLU A 208 10.95 10.52 -18.42
N THR A 209 9.65 10.49 -18.67
CA THR A 209 9.07 10.88 -19.97
C THR A 209 8.96 12.40 -20.09
N CYS A 210 8.35 13.07 -19.11
CA CYS A 210 8.01 14.50 -19.21
C CYS A 210 8.15 15.26 -17.87
N GLY A 211 8.75 14.68 -16.83
CA GLY A 211 8.71 15.24 -15.48
C GLY A 211 9.32 16.61 -15.33
N ILE A 212 10.44 16.90 -16.00
CA ILE A 212 11.09 18.22 -15.94
C ILE A 212 10.21 19.29 -16.59
N GLU A 213 9.63 19.01 -17.74
CA GLU A 213 8.74 19.91 -18.46
C GLU A 213 7.44 20.15 -17.69
N LEU A 214 6.81 19.11 -17.20
CA LEU A 214 5.61 19.20 -16.36
C LEU A 214 5.83 20.11 -15.14
N ILE A 215 6.93 19.91 -14.40
CA ILE A 215 7.25 20.73 -13.24
C ILE A 215 7.48 22.21 -13.65
N ASP A 216 8.15 22.45 -14.76
CA ASP A 216 8.41 23.79 -15.29
C ASP A 216 7.11 24.52 -15.63
N ILE A 217 6.19 23.85 -16.34
CA ILE A 217 4.86 24.38 -16.70
C ILE A 217 4.06 24.74 -15.43
N LEU A 218 4.01 23.84 -14.44
CA LEU A 218 3.28 24.09 -13.20
C LEU A 218 3.85 25.29 -12.44
N LEU A 219 5.17 25.36 -12.29
CA LEU A 219 5.83 26.49 -11.59
C LEU A 219 5.65 27.82 -12.32
N LYS A 220 5.72 27.83 -13.67
CA LYS A 220 5.42 29.04 -14.49
C LYS A 220 3.96 29.47 -14.39
N SER A 221 3.06 28.55 -14.10
CA SER A 221 1.63 28.83 -13.88
C SER A 221 1.31 29.13 -12.40
N ASP A 222 2.31 29.48 -11.60
CA ASP A 222 2.21 29.92 -10.20
C ASP A 222 1.66 28.84 -9.24
N PHE A 223 1.83 27.56 -9.56
CA PHE A 223 1.54 26.48 -8.63
C PHE A 223 2.70 26.22 -7.67
N GLN A 224 2.35 25.78 -6.48
CA GLN A 224 3.27 25.14 -5.54
C GLN A 224 3.31 23.65 -5.85
N VAL A 225 4.50 23.11 -6.11
CA VAL A 225 4.68 21.74 -6.58
C VAL A 225 5.40 20.90 -5.52
N ILE A 226 4.74 19.88 -5.03
CA ILE A 226 5.36 18.82 -4.24
C ILE A 226 5.62 17.65 -5.18
N LEU A 227 6.89 17.36 -5.46
CA LEU A 227 7.30 16.15 -6.15
C LEU A 227 7.61 15.07 -5.14
N ARG A 228 6.86 13.94 -5.18
CA ARG A 228 7.10 12.75 -4.36
C ARG A 228 7.32 11.54 -5.25
N PRO A 229 8.56 11.25 -5.65
CA PRO A 229 8.89 10.07 -6.42
C PRO A 229 8.72 8.80 -5.57
N HIS A 230 8.37 7.69 -6.21
CA HIS A 230 8.44 6.39 -5.56
C HIS A 230 9.88 6.11 -5.08
N PHE A 231 10.07 5.44 -3.94
CA PHE A 231 11.40 5.22 -3.34
C PHE A 231 12.39 4.50 -4.28
N LYS A 232 11.89 3.64 -5.19
CA LYS A 232 12.72 3.00 -6.21
C LYS A 232 13.29 3.99 -7.22
N ILE A 233 12.53 5.02 -7.63
CA ILE A 233 13.05 6.08 -8.52
C ILE A 233 14.21 6.82 -7.87
N LEU A 234 14.10 7.12 -6.58
CA LEU A 234 15.17 7.79 -5.84
C LEU A 234 16.49 7.01 -5.88
N LYS A 235 16.41 5.67 -6.02
CA LYS A 235 17.57 4.77 -6.10
C LYS A 235 18.00 4.55 -7.55
N ASP A 236 17.05 4.22 -8.42
CA ASP A 236 17.33 3.69 -9.77
C ASP A 236 17.56 4.83 -10.79
N SER A 237 16.89 5.99 -10.62
CA SER A 237 16.99 7.15 -11.52
C SER A 237 17.65 8.35 -10.83
N LYS A 238 18.73 8.13 -10.06
CA LYS A 238 19.40 9.14 -9.24
C LYS A 238 19.83 10.36 -10.06
N LYS A 239 20.37 10.15 -11.27
CA LYS A 239 20.81 11.25 -12.16
C LYS A 239 19.68 12.22 -12.48
N LEU A 240 18.49 11.70 -12.83
CA LEU A 240 17.31 12.50 -13.11
C LEU A 240 16.85 13.28 -11.87
N ILE A 241 16.86 12.67 -10.70
CA ILE A 241 16.52 13.34 -9.44
C ILE A 241 17.49 14.47 -9.13
N ASP A 242 18.79 14.27 -9.36
CA ASP A 242 19.81 15.30 -9.13
C ASP A 242 19.69 16.45 -10.15
N GLU A 243 19.31 16.18 -11.40
CA GLU A 243 19.01 17.18 -12.42
C GLU A 243 17.79 18.04 -12.04
N ILE A 244 16.68 17.40 -11.64
CA ILE A 244 15.47 18.08 -11.15
C ILE A 244 15.81 18.99 -9.96
N LYS A 245 16.57 18.51 -9.01
CA LYS A 245 17.03 19.33 -7.88
C LYS A 245 17.87 20.50 -8.34
N LYS A 246 18.86 20.29 -9.21
CA LYS A 246 19.70 21.38 -9.72
C LYS A 246 18.87 22.46 -10.39
N LYS A 247 17.83 22.06 -11.15
CA LYS A 247 16.96 23.00 -11.89
C LYS A 247 16.01 23.77 -10.97
N PHE A 248 15.37 23.09 -10.02
CA PHE A 248 14.21 23.65 -9.29
C PHE A 248 14.44 23.97 -7.81
N SER A 249 15.54 23.52 -7.18
CA SER A 249 15.75 23.67 -5.72
C SER A 249 15.78 25.14 -5.23
N LYS A 250 16.07 26.09 -6.09
CA LYS A 250 16.05 27.53 -5.76
C LYS A 250 14.66 28.16 -5.88
N ASN A 251 13.68 27.46 -6.46
CA ASN A 251 12.31 27.92 -6.56
C ASN A 251 11.58 27.62 -5.25
N ARG A 252 11.11 28.68 -4.57
CA ARG A 252 10.38 28.57 -3.28
C ARG A 252 9.07 27.78 -3.37
N ASN A 253 8.52 27.64 -4.58
CA ASN A 253 7.30 26.92 -4.84
C ASN A 253 7.55 25.42 -5.18
N PHE A 254 8.79 24.93 -5.11
CA PHE A 254 9.13 23.55 -5.40
C PHE A 254 9.67 22.83 -4.18
N VAL A 255 9.10 21.66 -3.87
CA VAL A 255 9.56 20.77 -2.79
C VAL A 255 9.70 19.34 -3.30
N LEU A 256 10.86 18.73 -3.06
CA LEU A 256 11.08 17.29 -3.29
C LEU A 256 10.97 16.50 -1.99
N VAL A 257 9.94 15.65 -1.88
CA VAL A 257 9.69 14.78 -0.71
C VAL A 257 10.22 13.38 -0.97
N LYS A 258 11.08 12.88 -0.08
CA LYS A 258 11.71 11.55 -0.15
C LYS A 258 11.04 10.52 0.74
N GLY A 259 9.76 10.59 0.94
CA GLY A 259 9.08 9.67 1.87
C GLY A 259 7.59 9.73 1.73
N VAL A 260 6.92 9.71 2.87
CA VAL A 260 5.46 9.88 2.93
C VAL A 260 5.13 11.36 2.79
N ILE A 261 4.12 11.70 2.01
CA ILE A 261 3.59 13.06 1.91
C ILE A 261 2.98 13.42 3.26
N ASN A 262 3.18 14.65 3.70
CA ASN A 262 2.52 15.15 4.89
C ASN A 262 0.99 15.05 4.71
N PRO A 263 0.24 14.52 5.67
CA PRO A 263 -1.22 14.44 5.58
C PRO A 263 -1.90 15.77 5.29
N GLU A 264 -1.43 16.86 5.88
CA GLU A 264 -1.97 18.20 5.60
C GLU A 264 -1.81 18.57 4.12
N ASP A 265 -0.62 18.38 3.53
CA ASP A 265 -0.37 18.67 2.11
C ASP A 265 -1.23 17.78 1.21
N PHE A 266 -1.36 16.49 1.57
CA PHE A 266 -2.17 15.53 0.80
C PHE A 266 -3.64 15.94 0.74
N HIS A 267 -4.22 16.32 1.88
CA HIS A 267 -5.64 16.66 1.97
C HIS A 267 -5.95 18.10 1.50
N SER A 268 -4.99 19.03 1.62
CA SER A 268 -5.18 20.43 1.24
C SER A 268 -4.86 20.73 -0.23
N SER A 269 -4.18 19.84 -0.94
CA SER A 269 -3.83 20.05 -2.35
C SER A 269 -5.06 20.10 -3.25
N ILE A 270 -4.99 20.95 -4.29
CA ILE A 270 -6.09 21.10 -5.25
C ILE A 270 -6.15 19.96 -6.26
N SER A 271 -5.01 19.35 -6.59
CA SER A 271 -4.92 18.25 -7.55
C SER A 271 -3.70 17.40 -7.31
N MET A 272 -3.78 16.13 -7.75
CA MET A 272 -2.65 15.22 -7.86
C MET A 272 -2.42 14.88 -9.33
N ILE A 273 -1.13 14.91 -9.74
CA ILE A 273 -0.70 14.48 -11.07
C ILE A 273 0.11 13.20 -10.91
N THR A 274 -0.26 12.18 -11.65
CA THR A 274 0.39 10.87 -11.56
C THR A 274 0.31 10.13 -12.90
N ASP A 275 0.80 8.92 -12.93
CA ASP A 275 0.70 8.00 -14.07
C ASP A 275 -0.01 6.69 -13.63
N TRP A 276 0.70 5.58 -13.58
CA TRP A 276 0.22 4.27 -13.14
C TRP A 276 0.51 4.01 -11.66
N SER A 277 0.13 4.94 -10.78
CA SER A 277 0.35 4.82 -9.33
C SER A 277 -0.96 4.72 -8.56
N GLY A 278 -1.08 3.74 -7.67
CA GLY A 278 -2.27 3.52 -6.84
C GLY A 278 -2.64 4.69 -5.92
N ILE A 279 -1.67 5.56 -5.60
CA ILE A 279 -1.92 6.76 -4.79
C ILE A 279 -2.88 7.75 -5.48
N GLY A 280 -2.99 7.71 -6.82
CA GLY A 280 -3.97 8.52 -7.55
C GLY A 280 -5.40 8.16 -7.16
N LEU A 281 -5.70 6.87 -7.03
CA LEU A 281 -7.02 6.42 -6.57
C LEU A 281 -7.25 6.75 -5.08
N GLU A 282 -6.22 6.57 -4.24
CA GLU A 282 -6.28 6.98 -2.83
C GLU A 282 -6.62 8.47 -2.72
N TYR A 283 -5.97 9.30 -3.52
CA TYR A 283 -6.21 10.74 -3.55
C TYR A 283 -7.64 11.08 -4.01
N ALA A 284 -8.05 10.58 -5.18
CA ALA A 284 -9.38 10.85 -5.71
C ALA A 284 -10.49 10.42 -4.73
N PHE A 285 -10.40 9.21 -4.19
CA PHE A 285 -11.41 8.66 -3.27
C PHE A 285 -11.41 9.33 -1.90
N THR A 286 -10.29 9.92 -1.48
CA THR A 286 -10.20 10.61 -0.20
C THR A 286 -10.62 12.06 -0.30
N THR A 287 -10.03 12.81 -1.25
CA THR A 287 -10.22 14.26 -1.36
C THR A 287 -11.45 14.64 -2.20
N GLU A 288 -11.92 13.73 -3.04
CA GLU A 288 -12.93 13.95 -4.07
C GLU A 288 -12.49 14.97 -5.12
N ASN A 289 -11.19 15.28 -5.17
CA ASN A 289 -10.59 16.07 -6.22
C ASN A 289 -10.16 15.22 -7.40
N LYS A 290 -10.18 15.81 -8.61
CA LYS A 290 -9.70 15.14 -9.82
C LYS A 290 -8.21 14.84 -9.75
N VAL A 291 -7.86 13.68 -10.28
CA VAL A 291 -6.48 13.33 -10.59
C VAL A 291 -6.21 13.62 -12.07
N ILE A 292 -5.03 14.11 -12.36
CA ILE A 292 -4.54 14.18 -13.75
C ILE A 292 -3.57 13.03 -13.95
N PHE A 293 -3.94 12.12 -14.85
CA PHE A 293 -3.14 10.97 -15.23
C PHE A 293 -2.37 11.28 -16.50
N ILE A 294 -1.05 11.29 -16.43
CA ILE A 294 -0.23 11.39 -17.64
C ILE A 294 -0.18 10.01 -18.30
N ASP A 295 -0.57 9.98 -19.58
CA ASP A 295 -0.61 8.74 -20.36
C ASP A 295 0.78 8.40 -20.86
N VAL A 296 1.46 7.60 -20.08
CA VAL A 296 2.75 6.97 -20.39
C VAL A 296 2.52 5.46 -20.57
N PRO A 297 3.48 4.70 -21.13
CA PRO A 297 3.34 3.26 -21.27
C PRO A 297 2.88 2.57 -20.01
N GLN A 298 1.86 1.70 -20.12
CA GLN A 298 1.26 1.02 -18.98
C GLN A 298 2.32 0.20 -18.23
N LYS A 299 2.30 0.32 -16.91
CA LYS A 299 3.15 -0.48 -16.05
C LYS A 299 2.54 -1.87 -15.87
N ILE A 300 3.11 -2.84 -16.55
CA ILE A 300 2.74 -4.26 -16.47
C ILE A 300 3.86 -5.01 -15.78
N ILE A 301 3.53 -5.75 -14.71
CA ILE A 301 4.49 -6.61 -13.99
C ILE A 301 4.35 -8.06 -14.44
N ASN A 302 3.12 -8.53 -14.65
CA ASN A 302 2.85 -9.86 -15.18
C ASN A 302 2.60 -9.80 -16.69
N THR A 303 3.54 -10.26 -17.47
CA THR A 303 3.45 -10.27 -18.95
C THR A 303 2.39 -11.23 -19.48
N GLU A 304 1.86 -12.14 -18.65
CA GLU A 304 0.79 -13.08 -19.03
C GLU A 304 -0.61 -12.57 -18.63
N PHE A 305 -0.76 -11.30 -18.22
CA PHE A 305 -2.01 -10.78 -17.67
C PHE A 305 -3.20 -10.87 -18.64
N GLU A 306 -2.95 -10.78 -19.93
CA GLU A 306 -3.99 -10.87 -20.97
C GLU A 306 -4.69 -12.24 -21.03
N ARG A 307 -4.11 -13.29 -20.42
CA ARG A 307 -4.75 -14.61 -20.34
C ARG A 307 -6.08 -14.59 -19.59
N LEU A 308 -6.28 -13.63 -18.70
CA LEU A 308 -7.51 -13.53 -17.94
C LEU A 308 -8.67 -12.92 -18.71
N SER A 309 -8.44 -12.25 -19.83
CA SER A 309 -9.48 -11.51 -20.58
C SER A 309 -10.30 -10.55 -19.69
N ILE A 310 -9.70 -10.05 -18.61
CA ILE A 310 -10.27 -9.05 -17.69
C ILE A 310 -9.49 -7.77 -17.86
N GLU A 311 -10.18 -6.66 -18.12
CA GLU A 311 -9.52 -5.35 -18.19
C GLU A 311 -9.05 -4.92 -16.79
N PRO A 312 -7.75 -4.56 -16.63
CA PRO A 312 -7.25 -4.05 -15.37
C PRO A 312 -7.99 -2.79 -14.91
N ILE A 313 -8.38 -2.77 -13.64
CA ILE A 313 -9.16 -1.64 -13.10
C ILE A 313 -8.45 -0.31 -13.24
N GLU A 314 -7.14 -0.28 -13.10
CA GLU A 314 -6.33 0.92 -13.26
C GLU A 314 -6.40 1.52 -14.67
N LYS A 315 -6.81 0.73 -15.67
CA LYS A 315 -7.03 1.23 -17.03
C LYS A 315 -8.42 1.87 -17.16
N SER A 316 -9.46 1.18 -16.72
CA SER A 316 -10.85 1.61 -16.89
C SER A 316 -11.27 2.76 -15.96
N ILE A 317 -10.61 2.92 -14.79
CA ILE A 317 -11.04 3.86 -13.76
C ILE A 317 -10.48 5.27 -13.95
N ARG A 318 -9.31 5.45 -14.59
CA ARG A 318 -8.64 6.76 -14.68
C ARG A 318 -9.56 7.85 -15.25
N ASN A 319 -10.28 7.55 -16.32
CA ASN A 319 -11.22 8.48 -16.97
C ASN A 319 -12.47 8.77 -16.12
N LYS A 320 -12.75 7.94 -15.10
CA LYS A 320 -13.91 8.13 -14.22
C LYS A 320 -13.58 9.04 -13.03
N VAL A 321 -12.32 9.03 -12.57
CA VAL A 321 -11.90 9.79 -11.38
C VAL A 321 -10.97 10.96 -11.71
N GLY A 322 -10.70 11.22 -12.99
CA GLY A 322 -9.80 12.29 -13.42
C GLY A 322 -9.72 12.45 -14.92
N ASN A 323 -8.69 13.16 -15.35
CA ASN A 323 -8.39 13.40 -16.75
C ASN A 323 -7.14 12.59 -17.16
N VAL A 324 -7.20 11.91 -18.30
CA VAL A 324 -6.04 11.22 -18.88
C VAL A 324 -5.48 12.09 -20.00
N ILE A 325 -4.22 12.52 -19.86
CA ILE A 325 -3.56 13.50 -20.74
C ILE A 325 -2.31 12.89 -21.34
N SER A 326 -2.14 13.04 -22.67
CA SER A 326 -0.90 12.68 -23.34
C SER A 326 0.29 13.44 -22.77
N SER A 327 1.44 12.79 -22.66
CA SER A 327 2.70 13.46 -22.30
C SER A 327 3.14 14.57 -23.28
N GLU A 328 2.49 14.67 -24.44
CA GLU A 328 2.74 15.70 -25.45
C GLU A 328 1.85 16.95 -25.30
N ASN A 329 0.85 16.92 -24.40
CA ASN A 329 -0.15 17.98 -24.25
C ASN A 329 -0.16 18.57 -22.83
N LEU A 330 1.01 18.81 -22.25
CA LEU A 330 1.14 19.23 -20.85
C LEU A 330 0.64 20.66 -20.58
N GLU A 331 0.60 21.52 -21.60
CA GLU A 331 0.22 22.94 -21.48
C GLU A 331 -1.24 23.11 -21.07
N ILE A 332 -2.10 22.12 -21.28
CA ILE A 332 -3.51 22.19 -20.86
C ILE A 332 -3.72 21.93 -19.37
N ILE A 333 -2.73 21.32 -18.70
CA ILE A 333 -2.84 20.88 -17.30
C ILE A 333 -3.20 22.01 -16.34
N PRO A 334 -2.57 23.21 -16.40
CA PRO A 334 -2.94 24.32 -15.52
C PRO A 334 -4.42 24.71 -15.60
N ARG A 335 -5.02 24.64 -16.79
CA ARG A 335 -6.46 24.87 -16.97
C ARG A 335 -7.29 23.75 -16.35
N LEU A 336 -6.93 22.48 -16.60
CA LEU A 336 -7.66 21.32 -16.10
C LEU A 336 -7.70 21.24 -14.58
N ILE A 337 -6.67 21.72 -13.89
CA ILE A 337 -6.62 21.79 -12.42
C ILE A 337 -7.77 22.64 -11.85
N TYR A 338 -8.16 23.72 -12.53
CA TYR A 338 -9.23 24.62 -12.09
C TYR A 338 -10.62 24.26 -12.64
N GLU A 339 -10.71 23.34 -13.59
CA GLU A 339 -12.01 22.90 -14.11
C GLU A 339 -12.79 22.17 -13.00
N LYS A 340 -14.02 22.62 -12.75
CA LYS A 340 -14.90 22.04 -11.73
C LYS A 340 -15.18 20.56 -12.01
N ASN A 341 -15.17 19.79 -10.96
CA ASN A 341 -15.65 18.40 -10.97
C ASN A 341 -17.15 18.36 -10.76
N GLU A 342 -17.81 17.42 -11.39
CA GLU A 342 -19.08 16.89 -10.89
C GLU A 342 -18.75 15.88 -9.77
N ILE A 343 -18.53 16.42 -8.57
CA ILE A 343 -18.01 15.69 -7.38
C ILE A 343 -18.92 14.54 -6.95
N SER A 344 -20.22 14.60 -7.27
CA SER A 344 -21.20 13.55 -6.91
C SER A 344 -20.85 12.15 -7.44
N GLU A 345 -20.02 12.08 -8.49
CA GLU A 345 -19.68 10.80 -9.11
C GLU A 345 -18.53 10.06 -8.41
N ILE A 346 -17.50 10.77 -7.88
CA ILE A 346 -16.32 10.10 -7.27
C ILE A 346 -16.71 9.26 -6.05
N ASN A 347 -17.63 9.76 -5.22
CA ASN A 347 -18.14 9.00 -4.08
C ASN A 347 -18.85 7.72 -4.52
N SER A 348 -19.74 7.83 -5.52
CA SER A 348 -20.48 6.67 -6.05
C SER A 348 -19.53 5.64 -6.68
N ILE A 349 -18.49 6.12 -7.38
CA ILE A 349 -17.44 5.27 -7.95
C ILE A 349 -16.68 4.55 -6.83
N ARG A 350 -16.26 5.26 -5.77
CA ARG A 350 -15.57 4.67 -4.62
C ARG A 350 -16.41 3.55 -3.99
N GLU A 351 -17.68 3.81 -3.69
CA GLU A 351 -18.59 2.82 -3.09
C GLU A 351 -18.87 1.62 -4.01
N SER A 352 -18.80 1.79 -5.32
CA SER A 352 -18.96 0.68 -6.29
C SER A 352 -17.72 -0.19 -6.42
N ILE A 353 -16.52 0.34 -6.11
CA ILE A 353 -15.24 -0.34 -6.33
C ILE A 353 -14.66 -0.91 -5.06
N VAL A 354 -14.83 -0.22 -3.92
CA VAL A 354 -14.22 -0.60 -2.64
C VAL A 354 -15.28 -1.17 -1.70
N PHE A 355 -15.07 -2.40 -1.24
CA PHE A 355 -15.94 -3.01 -0.24
C PHE A 355 -15.84 -2.28 1.10
N ASN A 356 -16.95 -2.25 1.83
CA ASN A 356 -16.98 -1.90 3.25
C ASN A 356 -16.24 -0.61 3.61
N VAL A 357 -16.37 0.44 2.80
CA VAL A 357 -15.73 1.75 3.06
C VAL A 357 -16.06 2.21 4.49
N ASN A 358 -15.04 2.64 5.22
CA ASN A 358 -15.05 2.97 6.66
C ASN A 358 -15.40 1.81 7.61
N LYS A 359 -15.42 0.55 7.13
CA LYS A 359 -15.75 -0.63 7.94
C LYS A 359 -14.73 -1.77 7.78
N SER A 360 -13.68 -1.60 6.98
CA SER A 360 -12.72 -2.66 6.68
C SER A 360 -12.07 -3.24 7.94
N ALA A 361 -11.68 -2.40 8.87
CA ALA A 361 -11.05 -2.81 10.13
C ALA A 361 -11.94 -3.76 10.94
N LYS A 362 -13.23 -3.44 11.10
CA LYS A 362 -14.20 -4.27 11.82
C LYS A 362 -14.38 -5.62 11.14
N ILE A 363 -14.56 -5.64 9.82
CA ILE A 363 -14.69 -6.89 9.05
C ILE A 363 -13.46 -7.77 9.21
N GLY A 364 -12.26 -7.19 9.06
CA GLY A 364 -11.00 -7.92 9.22
C GLY A 364 -10.82 -8.49 10.63
N ALA A 365 -11.14 -7.70 11.66
CA ALA A 365 -11.02 -8.13 13.05
C ALA A 365 -11.99 -9.26 13.39
N ASP A 366 -13.24 -9.22 12.90
CA ASP A 366 -14.21 -10.30 13.07
C ASP A 366 -13.76 -11.60 12.41
N ILE A 367 -13.15 -11.53 11.22
CA ILE A 367 -12.58 -12.69 10.52
C ILE A 367 -11.39 -13.25 11.29
N LEU A 368 -10.46 -12.39 11.75
CA LEU A 368 -9.31 -12.82 12.54
C LEU A 368 -9.73 -13.48 13.86
N LYS A 369 -10.74 -12.94 14.54
CA LYS A 369 -11.32 -13.55 15.73
C LYS A 369 -11.85 -14.96 15.47
N LYS A 370 -12.52 -15.19 14.34
CA LYS A 370 -12.99 -16.54 13.95
C LYS A 370 -11.82 -17.47 13.67
N ILE A 371 -10.78 -17.02 12.95
CA ILE A 371 -9.58 -17.84 12.63
C ILE A 371 -8.88 -18.27 13.92
N ILE A 372 -8.65 -17.38 14.87
CA ILE A 372 -7.97 -17.74 16.12
C ILE A 372 -8.84 -18.65 17.02
N SER A 373 -10.18 -18.51 16.96
CA SER A 373 -11.08 -19.39 17.71
C SER A 373 -11.06 -20.83 17.15
N ASN A 374 -11.03 -20.99 15.83
CA ASN A 374 -10.94 -22.29 15.18
C ASN A 374 -9.57 -22.95 15.35
N GLY A 375 -8.48 -22.18 15.29
CA GLY A 375 -7.12 -22.68 15.48
C GLY A 375 -6.83 -23.17 16.93
N LYS A 376 -7.63 -22.76 17.92
CA LYS A 376 -7.54 -23.28 19.28
C LYS A 376 -8.10 -24.72 19.42
N LEU A 377 -9.01 -25.12 18.54
CA LEU A 377 -9.63 -26.45 18.56
C LEU A 377 -8.71 -27.55 17.99
N GLU A 378 -7.73 -27.18 17.15
CA GLU A 378 -6.79 -28.13 16.54
C GLU A 378 -5.49 -28.33 17.35
N ASN A 379 -5.26 -27.52 18.40
CA ASN A 379 -4.05 -27.53 19.23
C ASN A 379 -4.31 -27.87 20.71
N GLY A 380 -5.51 -28.35 21.03
CA GLY A 380 -5.92 -28.80 22.37
C GLY A 380 -5.68 -30.29 22.64
#